data_1c6914156bc9604ff87d33b33c418bab
#
_entry.id   1c6914156bc9604ff87d33b33c418bab
#
_cell.length_a   1.000
_cell.length_b   1.000
_cell.length_c   1.000
_cell.angle_alpha   90.00
_cell.angle_beta   90.00
_cell.angle_gamma   90.00
#
_symmetry.space_group_name_H-M   'P 1'
#
loop_
_entity.id
_entity.type
_entity.pdbx_description
1 polymer ?
#
loop_
_entity_poly.entity_id
_entity_poly.type
_entity_poly.pdbx_seq_one_letter_code
_entity_poly.pdbx_strand_id
1 'polypeptide(L)'
;MGHRTLFATRFTDRRGKEQSAIQMERIRSSVGRRLGKQHRRQLRILYQDDAVVVLNKPAKMLAVPTDDSDLPSALSLLSAELESKRQRAFVVHRIDRQTSGILLFAKTWPDREALVQQFIRHTPVREYLAAVRGHLRLKEGTLVHYFRQQGMFQKVTTERDPKSARAELRYSVEHRLKDASLVRVSLVTGLQNQIRVQFSAIGHPVIGDRKYSPAEKLERRITRVALHAAHLQFIHPRSGESVCFDCEPPPDFQALLKALKLPIRMRR
;
A
#
# COMPACT_ATOMS: atom_id res chain seq x y z
N MET A 1 -24.02 12.15 17.06
CA MET A 1 -23.28 13.42 16.92
C MET A 1 -21.84 13.12 16.55
N GLY A 2 -21.47 13.39 15.38
CA GLY A 2 -20.25 13.77 14.70
C GLY A 2 -18.92 13.04 15.01
N HIS A 3 -18.69 11.82 14.56
CA HIS A 3 -17.33 11.29 14.41
C HIS A 3 -16.76 11.70 13.04
N ARG A 4 -16.12 12.85 13.00
CA ARG A 4 -15.32 13.29 11.84
C ARG A 4 -14.00 12.49 11.80
N THR A 5 -13.88 11.70 10.79
CA THR A 5 -12.69 10.92 10.43
C THR A 5 -11.50 11.85 10.20
N LEU A 6 -10.46 11.74 11.03
CA LEU A 6 -9.25 12.60 11.06
C LEU A 6 -8.39 12.58 9.77
N PHE A 7 -8.78 11.86 8.73
CA PHE A 7 -8.09 11.81 7.45
C PHE A 7 -8.67 12.76 6.37
N ALA A 8 -9.90 13.26 6.55
CA ALA A 8 -10.54 14.16 5.58
C ALA A 8 -10.19 15.64 5.78
N THR A 9 -9.70 16.05 6.96
CA THR A 9 -9.63 17.47 7.36
C THR A 9 -8.36 18.21 6.97
N ARG A 10 -7.41 17.60 6.24
CA ARG A 10 -6.19 18.31 5.84
C ARG A 10 -6.11 18.74 4.36
N PHE A 11 -7.17 18.58 3.55
CA PHE A 11 -7.09 18.88 2.13
C PHE A 11 -8.19 19.75 1.51
N THR A 12 -9.03 20.41 2.29
CA THR A 12 -10.21 21.15 1.77
C THR A 12 -10.30 22.64 2.12
N ASP A 13 -9.16 23.33 2.33
CA ASP A 13 -9.15 24.79 2.50
C ASP A 13 -8.22 25.44 1.49
N ARG A 14 -8.39 26.76 1.23
CA ARG A 14 -7.50 27.58 0.39
C ARG A 14 -6.01 27.36 0.76
N ARG A 15 -5.70 27.12 2.02
CA ARG A 15 -4.37 26.70 2.50
C ARG A 15 -3.92 25.34 1.94
N GLY A 16 -4.83 24.42 1.68
CA GLY A 16 -4.54 23.11 1.06
C GLY A 16 -4.11 23.26 -0.39
N LYS A 17 -4.65 24.24 -1.13
CA LYS A 17 -4.21 24.56 -2.50
C LYS A 17 -2.83 25.23 -2.52
N GLU A 18 -2.54 26.12 -1.57
CA GLU A 18 -1.22 26.73 -1.42
C GLU A 18 -0.16 25.74 -0.92
N GLN A 19 -0.48 24.89 0.06
CA GLN A 19 0.44 23.83 0.50
C GLN A 19 0.68 22.80 -0.60
N SER A 20 -0.33 22.49 -1.42
CA SER A 20 -0.19 21.65 -2.61
C SER A 20 0.69 22.31 -3.68
N ALA A 21 0.60 23.61 -3.87
CA ALA A 21 1.44 24.37 -4.79
C ALA A 21 2.89 24.46 -4.29
N ILE A 22 3.10 24.74 -3.02
CA ILE A 22 4.43 24.79 -2.37
C ILE A 22 5.09 23.41 -2.38
N GLN A 23 4.32 22.35 -2.12
CA GLN A 23 4.81 20.97 -2.19
C GLN A 23 5.16 20.57 -3.62
N MET A 24 4.40 21.03 -4.63
CA MET A 24 4.70 20.84 -6.05
C MET A 24 5.95 21.61 -6.48
N GLU A 25 6.18 22.80 -5.95
CA GLU A 25 7.36 23.60 -6.25
C GLU A 25 8.64 23.04 -5.60
N ARG A 26 8.54 22.49 -4.37
CA ARG A 26 9.61 21.70 -3.73
C ARG A 26 9.91 20.41 -4.50
N ILE A 27 8.89 19.70 -4.98
CA ILE A 27 9.05 18.54 -5.88
C ILE A 27 9.78 18.95 -7.16
N ARG A 28 9.44 20.08 -7.76
CA ARG A 28 10.12 20.61 -8.96
C ARG A 28 11.59 20.93 -8.71
N SER A 29 11.92 21.57 -7.60
CA SER A 29 13.30 21.98 -7.29
C SER A 29 14.22 20.80 -6.90
N SER A 30 13.70 19.75 -6.24
CA SER A 30 14.46 18.58 -5.82
C SER A 30 14.61 17.52 -6.93
N VAL A 31 13.61 17.39 -7.81
CA VAL A 31 13.55 16.36 -8.87
C VAL A 31 14.33 16.76 -10.12
N GLY A 32 14.45 18.08 -10.41
CA GLY A 32 15.01 18.55 -11.68
C GLY A 32 16.48 18.27 -11.91
N ARG A 33 17.30 17.97 -10.89
CA ARG A 33 18.76 17.93 -11.04
C ARG A 33 19.45 16.58 -10.82
N ARG A 34 18.80 15.53 -10.32
CA ARG A 34 19.48 14.25 -9.99
C ARG A 34 18.73 12.93 -10.29
N LEU A 35 17.60 12.94 -10.97
CA LEU A 35 16.95 11.70 -11.39
C LEU A 35 17.62 11.14 -12.63
N GLY A 36 18.68 10.34 -12.43
CA GLY A 36 19.33 9.62 -13.50
C GLY A 36 18.35 8.68 -14.23
N LYS A 37 18.60 8.40 -15.52
CA LYS A 37 17.84 7.48 -16.38
C LYS A 37 17.55 6.12 -15.74
N GLN A 38 18.35 5.72 -14.75
CA GLN A 38 18.28 4.44 -14.03
C GLN A 38 17.03 4.34 -13.13
N HIS A 39 16.56 5.44 -12.50
CA HIS A 39 15.37 5.43 -11.65
C HIS A 39 14.06 5.45 -12.45
N ARG A 40 14.04 6.07 -13.64
CA ARG A 40 12.85 6.06 -14.52
C ARG A 40 12.49 4.66 -15.02
N ARG A 41 13.47 3.76 -15.20
CA ARG A 41 13.24 2.36 -15.58
C ARG A 41 12.61 1.50 -14.49
N GLN A 42 12.46 2.02 -13.26
CA GLN A 42 11.92 1.25 -12.13
C GLN A 42 10.39 1.33 -12.00
N LEU A 43 9.72 2.31 -12.64
CA LEU A 43 8.26 2.39 -12.63
C LEU A 43 7.69 1.63 -13.82
N ARG A 44 6.93 0.57 -13.53
CA ARG A 44 6.15 -0.15 -14.54
C ARG A 44 4.72 0.38 -14.52
N ILE A 45 4.31 1.06 -15.58
CA ILE A 45 2.92 1.43 -15.83
C ILE A 45 2.18 0.16 -16.25
N LEU A 46 1.10 -0.18 -15.53
CA LEU A 46 0.19 -1.29 -15.86
C LEU A 46 -0.91 -0.82 -16.79
N TYR A 47 -1.40 0.41 -16.58
CA TYR A 47 -2.43 1.04 -17.39
C TYR A 47 -2.31 2.55 -17.31
N GLN A 48 -2.67 3.22 -18.40
CA GLN A 48 -2.78 4.69 -18.46
C GLN A 48 -3.77 5.09 -19.52
N ASP A 49 -4.62 6.07 -19.17
CA ASP A 49 -5.48 6.81 -20.08
C ASP A 49 -5.44 8.31 -19.77
N ASP A 50 -6.49 9.07 -20.14
CA ASP A 50 -6.58 10.51 -19.89
C ASP A 50 -7.03 10.86 -18.46
N ALA A 51 -7.57 9.92 -17.70
CA ALA A 51 -8.07 10.11 -16.34
C ALA A 51 -7.13 9.55 -15.28
N VAL A 52 -6.53 8.38 -15.51
CA VAL A 52 -5.81 7.60 -14.50
C VAL A 52 -4.47 7.05 -14.98
N VAL A 53 -3.59 6.77 -14.02
CA VAL A 53 -2.38 5.96 -14.21
C VAL A 53 -2.34 4.90 -13.10
N VAL A 54 -2.21 3.64 -13.49
CA VAL A 54 -2.04 2.50 -12.60
C VAL A 54 -0.62 1.99 -12.72
N LEU A 55 0.11 1.97 -11.62
CA LEU A 55 1.52 1.56 -11.55
C LEU A 55 1.68 0.24 -10.80
N ASN A 56 2.70 -0.52 -11.17
CA ASN A 56 3.31 -1.50 -10.28
C ASN A 56 4.48 -0.83 -9.54
N LYS A 57 4.23 -0.37 -8.31
CA LYS A 57 5.25 0.26 -7.46
C LYS A 57 6.22 -0.80 -6.94
N PRO A 58 7.54 -0.68 -7.15
CA PRO A 58 8.50 -1.55 -6.50
C PRO A 58 8.49 -1.33 -4.98
N ALA A 59 8.87 -2.38 -4.25
CA ALA A 59 9.12 -2.24 -2.81
C ALA A 59 10.32 -1.31 -2.54
N LYS A 60 10.42 -0.79 -1.31
CA LYS A 60 11.43 0.18 -0.86
C LYS A 60 11.32 1.58 -1.47
N MET A 61 10.40 1.79 -2.42
CA MET A 61 10.07 3.10 -2.99
C MET A 61 8.92 3.74 -2.23
N LEU A 62 9.03 5.04 -1.94
CA LEU A 62 7.93 5.84 -1.39
C LEU A 62 6.81 5.97 -2.43
N ALA A 63 5.55 5.95 -2.00
CA ALA A 63 4.41 6.26 -2.87
C ALA A 63 4.37 7.77 -3.18
N VAL A 64 4.59 8.59 -2.16
CA VAL A 64 4.61 10.06 -2.20
C VAL A 64 5.86 10.59 -1.50
N PRO A 65 6.37 11.78 -1.81
CA PRO A 65 7.48 12.39 -1.08
C PRO A 65 7.14 12.56 0.40
N THR A 66 8.15 12.55 1.25
CA THR A 66 8.06 12.87 2.68
C THR A 66 9.09 13.95 3.00
N ASP A 67 8.83 14.78 4.01
CA ASP A 67 9.74 15.86 4.41
C ASP A 67 11.11 15.32 4.92
N ASP A 68 11.12 14.09 5.40
CA ASP A 68 12.30 13.45 6.00
C ASP A 68 13.16 12.68 5.00
N SER A 69 12.89 12.76 3.68
CA SER A 69 13.57 11.90 2.71
C SER A 69 13.70 12.53 1.32
N ASP A 70 14.94 12.67 0.86
CA ASP A 70 15.27 13.06 -0.52
C ASP A 70 15.13 11.92 -1.54
N LEU A 71 14.68 10.74 -1.10
CA LEU A 71 14.52 9.58 -1.98
C LEU A 71 13.38 9.81 -2.98
N PRO A 72 13.57 9.39 -4.24
CA PRO A 72 12.52 9.49 -5.24
C PRO A 72 11.29 8.65 -4.83
N SER A 73 10.11 9.21 -5.05
CA SER A 73 8.83 8.54 -4.85
C SER A 73 8.19 8.16 -6.17
N ALA A 74 7.19 7.26 -6.15
CA ALA A 74 6.42 6.92 -7.33
C ALA A 74 5.75 8.17 -7.94
N LEU A 75 5.21 9.06 -7.09
CA LEU A 75 4.64 10.33 -7.54
C LEU A 75 5.67 11.22 -8.23
N SER A 76 6.88 11.41 -7.65
CA SER A 76 7.89 12.29 -8.22
C SER A 76 8.42 11.78 -9.57
N LEU A 77 8.61 10.45 -9.68
CA LEU A 77 9.05 9.83 -10.94
C LEU A 77 7.97 9.90 -12.02
N LEU A 78 6.71 9.61 -11.65
CA LEU A 78 5.57 9.71 -12.57
C LEU A 78 5.35 11.17 -13.01
N SER A 79 5.42 12.13 -12.09
CA SER A 79 5.28 13.54 -12.42
C SER A 79 6.33 14.01 -13.42
N ALA A 80 7.60 13.61 -13.25
CA ALA A 80 8.68 13.93 -14.18
C ALA A 80 8.47 13.29 -15.58
N GLU A 81 7.82 12.12 -15.65
CA GLU A 81 7.47 11.49 -16.94
C GLU A 81 6.30 12.22 -17.61
N LEU A 82 5.26 12.56 -16.86
CA LEU A 82 4.06 13.22 -17.38
C LEU A 82 4.30 14.70 -17.75
N GLU A 83 5.24 15.38 -17.09
CA GLU A 83 5.58 16.77 -17.37
C GLU A 83 6.04 16.96 -18.82
N SER A 84 6.79 16.00 -19.39
CA SER A 84 7.20 16.00 -20.78
C SER A 84 6.01 15.99 -21.77
N LYS A 85 4.85 15.52 -21.31
CA LYS A 85 3.57 15.44 -22.04
C LYS A 85 2.59 16.56 -21.64
N ARG A 86 3.04 17.55 -20.83
CA ARG A 86 2.19 18.60 -20.24
C ARG A 86 1.03 18.06 -19.41
N GLN A 87 1.21 16.87 -18.81
CA GLN A 87 0.26 16.19 -17.93
C GLN A 87 0.72 16.21 -16.47
N ARG A 88 -0.17 15.91 -15.54
CA ARG A 88 0.10 15.90 -14.09
C ARG A 88 -0.35 14.58 -13.48
N ALA A 89 0.23 14.25 -12.32
CA ALA A 89 -0.21 13.15 -11.47
C ALA A 89 -0.74 13.69 -10.14
N PHE A 90 -1.88 13.15 -9.69
CA PHE A 90 -2.52 13.50 -8.43
C PHE A 90 -2.68 12.23 -7.58
N VAL A 91 -2.34 12.35 -6.30
CA VAL A 91 -2.43 11.23 -5.35
C VAL A 91 -3.88 10.88 -5.06
N VAL A 92 -4.25 9.62 -5.26
CA VAL A 92 -5.54 9.05 -4.88
C VAL A 92 -5.43 8.30 -3.56
N HIS A 93 -4.49 7.36 -3.47
CA HIS A 93 -4.18 6.58 -2.27
C HIS A 93 -2.69 6.31 -2.16
N ARG A 94 -2.30 5.59 -1.12
CA ARG A 94 -0.90 5.20 -0.93
C ARG A 94 -0.79 3.76 -0.42
N ILE A 95 0.32 3.12 -0.74
CA ILE A 95 0.78 1.88 -0.13
C ILE A 95 2.13 2.15 0.58
N ASP A 96 2.47 1.31 1.55
CA ASP A 96 3.68 1.50 2.35
C ASP A 96 4.96 1.43 1.51
N ARG A 97 6.03 2.07 1.98
CA ARG A 97 7.34 2.05 1.32
C ARG A 97 7.83 0.63 1.05
N GLN A 98 7.66 -0.29 2.01
CA GLN A 98 8.12 -1.67 1.91
C GLN A 98 7.18 -2.58 1.09
N THR A 99 5.95 -2.15 0.83
CA THR A 99 4.95 -2.87 0.04
C THR A 99 5.18 -2.63 -1.45
N SER A 100 5.12 -3.69 -2.25
CA SER A 100 5.12 -3.63 -3.72
C SER A 100 3.71 -3.74 -4.29
N GLY A 101 3.51 -3.44 -5.58
CA GLY A 101 2.29 -3.70 -6.31
C GLY A 101 1.50 -2.46 -6.69
N ILE A 102 0.20 -2.64 -6.89
CA ILE A 102 -0.68 -1.68 -7.54
C ILE A 102 -0.80 -0.38 -6.75
N LEU A 103 -0.59 0.73 -7.46
CA LEU A 103 -0.74 2.09 -6.97
C LEU A 103 -1.42 2.95 -8.04
N LEU A 104 -2.52 3.63 -7.68
CA LEU A 104 -3.36 4.43 -8.55
C LEU A 104 -3.10 5.92 -8.36
N PHE A 105 -2.94 6.64 -9.47
CA PHE A 105 -2.91 8.09 -9.56
C PHE A 105 -3.98 8.58 -10.52
N ALA A 106 -4.50 9.79 -10.29
CA ALA A 106 -5.33 10.51 -11.23
C ALA A 106 -4.48 11.48 -12.06
N LYS A 107 -4.94 11.84 -13.27
CA LYS A 107 -4.27 12.82 -14.14
C LYS A 107 -4.87 14.21 -14.08
N THR A 108 -6.10 14.35 -13.59
CA THR A 108 -6.76 15.64 -13.38
C THR A 108 -7.29 15.75 -11.94
N TRP A 109 -7.56 16.98 -11.52
CA TRP A 109 -8.13 17.22 -10.19
C TRP A 109 -9.55 16.67 -10.04
N PRO A 110 -10.49 16.85 -11.00
CA PRO A 110 -11.81 16.24 -10.93
C PRO A 110 -11.76 14.70 -10.83
N ASP A 111 -10.92 14.04 -11.64
CA ASP A 111 -10.75 12.59 -11.61
C ASP A 111 -10.21 12.12 -10.22
N ARG A 112 -9.27 12.89 -9.64
CA ARG A 112 -8.76 12.64 -8.29
C ARG A 112 -9.88 12.72 -7.25
N GLU A 113 -10.69 13.78 -7.26
CA GLU A 113 -11.77 13.93 -6.29
C GLU A 113 -12.77 12.77 -6.37
N ALA A 114 -13.19 12.40 -7.59
CA ALA A 114 -14.08 11.27 -7.80
C ALA A 114 -13.50 9.95 -7.24
N LEU A 115 -12.21 9.68 -7.49
CA LEU A 115 -11.54 8.48 -6.99
C LEU A 115 -11.35 8.53 -5.48
N VAL A 116 -10.90 9.63 -4.91
CA VAL A 116 -10.71 9.78 -3.45
C VAL A 116 -12.02 9.55 -2.70
N GLN A 117 -13.17 10.01 -3.23
CA GLN A 117 -14.47 9.73 -2.63
C GLN A 117 -14.79 8.24 -2.60
N GLN A 118 -14.39 7.46 -3.61
CA GLN A 118 -14.53 6.00 -3.57
C GLN A 118 -13.69 5.40 -2.43
N PHE A 119 -12.42 5.82 -2.26
CA PHE A 119 -11.58 5.33 -1.17
C PHE A 119 -12.11 5.72 0.21
N ILE A 120 -12.68 6.92 0.37
CA ILE A 120 -13.33 7.36 1.61
C ILE A 120 -14.55 6.50 1.93
N ARG A 121 -15.35 6.14 0.90
CA ARG A 121 -16.53 5.28 1.04
C ARG A 121 -16.17 3.78 1.12
N HIS A 122 -14.90 3.42 1.05
CA HIS A 122 -14.40 2.05 1.04
C HIS A 122 -15.00 1.16 -0.06
N THR A 123 -15.36 1.72 -1.22
CA THR A 123 -15.94 0.99 -2.35
C THR A 123 -14.91 0.26 -3.22
N PRO A 124 -13.64 0.72 -3.39
CA PRO A 124 -12.66 -0.03 -4.16
C PRO A 124 -12.31 -1.36 -3.50
N VAL A 125 -12.28 -2.44 -4.30
CA VAL A 125 -11.76 -3.73 -3.86
C VAL A 125 -10.23 -3.67 -3.90
N ARG A 126 -9.59 -3.94 -2.76
CA ARG A 126 -8.13 -3.89 -2.58
C ARG A 126 -7.66 -5.19 -1.98
N GLU A 127 -6.98 -6.01 -2.79
CA GLU A 127 -6.45 -7.28 -2.30
C GLU A 127 -4.93 -7.29 -2.31
N TYR A 128 -4.41 -7.91 -1.27
CA TYR A 128 -2.98 -8.05 -1.05
C TYR A 128 -2.63 -9.52 -0.88
N LEU A 129 -1.44 -9.89 -1.35
CA LEU A 129 -0.79 -11.14 -0.96
C LEU A 129 0.20 -10.84 0.16
N ALA A 130 0.10 -11.62 1.24
CA ALA A 130 1.02 -11.53 2.37
C ALA A 130 1.53 -12.91 2.73
N ALA A 131 2.85 -13.05 2.89
CA ALA A 131 3.43 -14.22 3.54
C ALA A 131 3.54 -13.93 5.04
N VAL A 132 2.79 -14.67 5.85
CA VAL A 132 2.76 -14.51 7.31
C VAL A 132 3.42 -15.69 7.99
N ARG A 133 3.99 -15.48 9.19
CA ARG A 133 4.64 -16.52 9.98
C ARG A 133 3.63 -17.50 10.57
N GLY A 134 3.98 -18.78 10.56
CA GLY A 134 3.17 -19.85 11.15
C GLY A 134 1.94 -20.21 10.33
N HIS A 135 1.10 -21.03 10.90
CA HIS A 135 -0.13 -21.51 10.26
C HIS A 135 -1.34 -20.93 10.96
N LEU A 136 -2.12 -20.14 10.24
CA LEU A 136 -3.40 -19.65 10.72
C LEU A 136 -4.35 -20.84 11.01
N ARG A 137 -5.04 -20.78 12.15
CA ARG A 137 -5.97 -21.85 12.56
C ARG A 137 -7.13 -22.00 11.58
N LEU A 138 -7.72 -20.88 11.19
CA LEU A 138 -8.83 -20.83 10.25
C LEU A 138 -8.31 -20.62 8.83
N LYS A 139 -8.98 -21.24 7.84
CA LYS A 139 -8.67 -21.08 6.43
C LYS A 139 -9.06 -19.68 5.92
N GLU A 140 -10.06 -19.07 6.53
CA GLU A 140 -10.52 -17.71 6.26
C GLU A 140 -10.99 -17.04 7.54
N GLY A 141 -11.04 -15.72 7.56
CA GLY A 141 -11.48 -14.98 8.73
C GLY A 141 -11.50 -13.47 8.52
N THR A 142 -12.07 -12.79 9.51
CA THR A 142 -12.08 -11.33 9.60
C THR A 142 -11.29 -10.90 10.82
N LEU A 143 -10.38 -9.93 10.64
CA LEU A 143 -9.66 -9.30 11.74
C LEU A 143 -10.22 -7.91 11.97
N VAL A 144 -10.70 -7.67 13.18
CA VAL A 144 -11.16 -6.35 13.64
C VAL A 144 -10.31 -5.94 14.83
N HIS A 145 -9.67 -4.78 14.72
CA HIS A 145 -8.89 -4.18 15.80
C HIS A 145 -9.15 -2.68 15.85
N TYR A 146 -8.76 -2.05 16.93
CA TYR A 146 -8.76 -0.60 17.07
C TYR A 146 -7.32 -0.12 17.16
N PHE A 147 -6.98 0.88 16.35
CA PHE A 147 -5.63 1.41 16.26
C PHE A 147 -5.55 2.82 16.80
N ARG A 148 -4.47 3.08 17.51
CA ARG A 148 -4.07 4.42 17.91
C ARG A 148 -2.71 4.76 17.32
N GLN A 149 -2.60 5.95 16.73
CA GLN A 149 -1.32 6.47 16.26
C GLN A 149 -0.46 6.86 17.46
N GLN A 150 0.77 6.34 17.52
CA GLN A 150 1.78 6.70 18.52
C GLN A 150 3.10 6.99 17.80
N GLY A 151 3.39 8.28 17.56
CA GLY A 151 4.53 8.67 16.73
C GLY A 151 4.42 8.06 15.32
N MET A 152 5.45 7.34 14.89
CA MET A 152 5.47 6.65 13.59
C MET A 152 4.86 5.25 13.61
N PHE A 153 4.33 4.80 14.77
CA PHE A 153 3.77 3.47 14.95
C PHE A 153 2.25 3.52 15.04
N GLN A 154 1.61 2.42 14.60
CA GLN A 154 0.24 2.09 14.98
C GLN A 154 0.30 1.10 16.12
N LYS A 155 -0.44 1.33 17.19
CA LYS A 155 -0.64 0.39 18.29
C LYS A 155 -2.07 -0.12 18.31
N VAL A 156 -2.25 -1.39 18.58
CA VAL A 156 -3.56 -1.94 18.91
C VAL A 156 -3.98 -1.40 20.27
N THR A 157 -5.21 -0.94 20.34
CA THR A 157 -5.86 -0.39 21.53
C THR A 157 -7.29 -0.94 21.62
N THR A 158 -8.12 -0.37 22.46
CA THR A 158 -9.52 -0.75 22.62
C THR A 158 -10.44 0.25 21.91
N GLU A 159 -11.68 -0.16 21.65
CA GLU A 159 -12.74 0.71 21.14
C GLU A 159 -13.01 1.92 22.06
N ARG A 160 -12.78 1.77 23.36
CA ARG A 160 -12.99 2.82 24.36
C ARG A 160 -11.96 3.95 24.31
N ASP A 161 -10.83 3.75 23.59
CA ASP A 161 -9.85 4.82 23.40
C ASP A 161 -10.43 5.88 22.44
N PRO A 162 -10.65 7.13 22.88
CA PRO A 162 -11.29 8.17 22.06
C PRO A 162 -10.48 8.60 20.86
N LYS A 163 -9.18 8.20 20.78
CA LYS A 163 -8.29 8.45 19.65
C LYS A 163 -8.10 7.20 18.79
N SER A 164 -8.87 6.14 19.01
CA SER A 164 -8.79 4.92 18.23
C SER A 164 -9.50 5.05 16.88
N ALA A 165 -9.02 4.30 15.91
CA ALA A 165 -9.69 4.09 14.63
C ALA A 165 -9.90 2.59 14.40
N ARG A 166 -11.11 2.21 13.99
CA ARG A 166 -11.47 0.82 13.68
C ARG A 166 -10.76 0.37 12.41
N ALA A 167 -10.06 -0.76 12.50
CA ALA A 167 -9.34 -1.42 11.41
C ALA A 167 -9.98 -2.78 11.13
N GLU A 168 -10.44 -3.01 9.90
CA GLU A 168 -11.05 -4.26 9.47
C GLU A 168 -10.46 -4.76 8.18
N LEU A 169 -10.10 -6.03 8.14
CA LEU A 169 -9.73 -6.77 6.95
C LEU A 169 -10.35 -8.17 6.98
N ARG A 170 -10.51 -8.76 5.79
CA ARG A 170 -10.80 -10.18 5.62
C ARG A 170 -9.58 -10.87 5.05
N TYR A 171 -9.39 -12.15 5.38
CA TYR A 171 -8.31 -12.94 4.80
C TYR A 171 -8.77 -14.35 4.43
N SER A 172 -8.09 -14.93 3.44
CA SER A 172 -8.15 -16.35 3.12
C SER A 172 -6.74 -16.92 2.95
N VAL A 173 -6.51 -18.12 3.45
CA VAL A 173 -5.23 -18.84 3.31
C VAL A 173 -5.20 -19.49 1.93
N GLU A 174 -4.35 -19.00 1.03
CA GLU A 174 -4.13 -19.60 -0.28
C GLU A 174 -3.27 -20.85 -0.21
N HIS A 175 -2.17 -20.78 0.56
CA HIS A 175 -1.24 -21.90 0.72
C HIS A 175 -0.69 -21.97 2.14
N ARG A 176 -0.62 -23.18 2.68
CA ARG A 176 0.19 -23.50 3.86
C ARG A 176 1.60 -23.86 3.38
N LEU A 177 2.60 -23.13 3.88
CA LEU A 177 4.00 -23.26 3.53
C LEU A 177 4.78 -23.82 4.73
N LYS A 178 6.08 -24.11 4.57
CA LYS A 178 6.91 -24.49 5.72
C LYS A 178 7.04 -23.30 6.68
N ASP A 179 6.54 -23.45 7.90
CA ASP A 179 6.57 -22.46 8.99
C ASP A 179 5.91 -21.10 8.64
N ALA A 180 5.05 -21.08 7.59
CA ALA A 180 4.39 -19.89 7.10
C ALA A 180 3.05 -20.18 6.42
N SER A 181 2.27 -19.13 6.17
CA SER A 181 1.08 -19.16 5.33
C SER A 181 1.14 -18.03 4.28
N LEU A 182 0.77 -18.35 3.03
CA LEU A 182 0.43 -17.32 2.04
C LEU A 182 -1.04 -17.00 2.20
N VAL A 183 -1.35 -15.75 2.44
CA VAL A 183 -2.72 -15.27 2.63
C VAL A 183 -3.07 -14.19 1.61
N ARG A 184 -4.29 -14.25 1.09
CA ARG A 184 -4.95 -13.15 0.38
C ARG A 184 -5.70 -12.32 1.40
N VAL A 185 -5.51 -11.03 1.37
CA VAL A 185 -6.08 -10.07 2.31
C VAL A 185 -6.91 -9.07 1.56
N SER A 186 -8.19 -8.95 1.89
CA SER A 186 -9.11 -7.94 1.37
C SER A 186 -9.31 -6.85 2.44
N LEU A 187 -8.93 -5.61 2.11
CA LEU A 187 -9.06 -4.47 3.03
C LEU A 187 -10.48 -3.89 3.01
N VAL A 188 -11.17 -3.91 4.15
CA VAL A 188 -12.39 -3.13 4.38
C VAL A 188 -12.04 -1.70 4.70
N THR A 189 -11.13 -1.47 5.64
CA THR A 189 -10.56 -0.15 5.97
C THR A 189 -9.16 0.01 5.38
N GLY A 190 -8.55 1.20 5.46
CA GLY A 190 -7.24 1.48 4.86
C GLY A 190 -6.32 2.31 5.76
N LEU A 191 -6.08 1.84 7.00
CA LEU A 191 -5.19 2.52 7.93
C LEU A 191 -3.71 2.23 7.64
N GLN A 192 -2.84 3.13 8.09
CA GLN A 192 -1.40 2.97 7.90
C GLN A 192 -0.89 1.68 8.54
N ASN A 193 -0.10 0.89 7.78
CA ASN A 193 0.46 -0.40 8.20
C ASN A 193 -0.59 -1.44 8.65
N GLN A 194 -1.86 -1.29 8.30
CA GLN A 194 -2.98 -2.05 8.86
C GLN A 194 -2.75 -3.57 8.82
N ILE A 195 -2.47 -4.14 7.66
CA ILE A 195 -2.24 -5.59 7.50
C ILE A 195 -1.11 -6.07 8.41
N ARG A 196 -0.02 -5.32 8.48
CA ARG A 196 1.17 -5.65 9.26
C ARG A 196 0.87 -5.69 10.76
N VAL A 197 0.15 -4.68 11.26
CA VAL A 197 -0.24 -4.57 12.68
C VAL A 197 -1.24 -5.67 13.04
N GLN A 198 -2.27 -5.90 12.23
CA GLN A 198 -3.31 -6.89 12.53
C GLN A 198 -2.77 -8.32 12.57
N PHE A 199 -1.95 -8.72 11.60
CA PHE A 199 -1.33 -10.05 11.61
C PHE A 199 -0.30 -10.21 12.74
N SER A 200 0.45 -9.16 13.08
CA SER A 200 1.33 -9.18 14.24
C SER A 200 0.55 -9.35 15.55
N ALA A 201 -0.58 -8.66 15.70
CA ALA A 201 -1.44 -8.71 16.89
C ALA A 201 -2.01 -10.11 17.18
N ILE A 202 -2.22 -10.92 16.13
CA ILE A 202 -2.69 -12.31 16.28
C ILE A 202 -1.55 -13.35 16.31
N GLY A 203 -0.28 -12.91 16.44
CA GLY A 203 0.89 -13.80 16.53
C GLY A 203 1.39 -14.34 15.18
N HIS A 204 0.88 -13.84 14.06
CA HIS A 204 1.26 -14.25 12.71
C HIS A 204 1.85 -13.07 11.90
N PRO A 205 2.94 -12.43 12.33
CA PRO A 205 3.46 -11.24 11.65
C PRO A 205 3.85 -11.52 10.21
N VAL A 206 3.77 -10.50 9.37
CA VAL A 206 4.20 -10.58 7.96
C VAL A 206 5.71 -10.80 7.94
N ILE A 207 6.18 -11.77 7.16
CA ILE A 207 7.61 -12.11 7.05
C ILE A 207 8.39 -10.89 6.52
N GLY A 208 9.57 -10.64 7.11
CA GLY A 208 10.42 -9.49 6.78
C GLY A 208 9.99 -8.18 7.44
N ASP A 209 8.96 -8.18 8.27
CA ASP A 209 8.53 -7.00 9.01
C ASP A 209 9.37 -6.76 10.26
N ARG A 210 10.36 -5.89 10.16
CA ARG A 210 11.24 -5.52 11.29
C ARG A 210 10.62 -4.49 12.24
N LYS A 211 9.44 -3.94 11.88
CA LYS A 211 8.79 -2.89 12.67
C LYS A 211 7.79 -3.47 13.67
N TYR A 212 7.07 -4.50 13.27
CA TYR A 212 5.98 -5.11 14.05
C TYR A 212 6.23 -6.58 14.38
N SER A 213 7.42 -7.12 14.09
CA SER A 213 7.80 -8.50 14.36
C SER A 213 9.14 -8.58 15.08
N PRO A 214 9.30 -9.48 16.07
CA PRO A 214 10.62 -9.83 16.57
C PRO A 214 11.49 -10.41 15.44
N ALA A 215 12.78 -10.12 15.46
CA ALA A 215 13.72 -10.64 14.46
C ALA A 215 13.91 -12.16 14.63
N GLU A 216 13.51 -12.94 13.62
CA GLU A 216 13.69 -14.38 13.56
C GLU A 216 14.36 -14.83 12.24
N LYS A 217 14.64 -16.14 12.11
CA LYS A 217 15.32 -16.69 10.92
C LYS A 217 14.54 -16.46 9.62
N LEU A 218 13.20 -16.49 9.64
CA LEU A 218 12.35 -16.28 8.46
C LEU A 218 12.44 -14.86 7.92
N GLU A 219 12.61 -13.85 8.78
CA GLU A 219 12.74 -12.45 8.40
C GLU A 219 14.01 -12.17 7.59
N ARG A 220 15.02 -13.05 7.66
CA ARG A 220 16.27 -12.92 6.91
C ARG A 220 16.14 -13.40 5.45
N ARG A 221 15.08 -14.13 5.09
CA ARG A 221 14.87 -14.67 3.73
C ARG A 221 14.41 -13.64 2.73
N ILE A 222 13.90 -12.51 3.21
CA ILE A 222 13.51 -11.37 2.37
C ILE A 222 13.97 -10.07 3.05
N THR A 223 14.42 -9.09 2.27
CA THR A 223 14.99 -7.82 2.79
C THR A 223 13.95 -6.73 2.98
N ARG A 224 12.66 -7.06 2.87
CA ARG A 224 11.51 -6.18 2.99
C ARG A 224 10.30 -6.94 3.54
N VAL A 225 9.22 -6.25 3.83
CA VAL A 225 7.94 -6.85 4.19
C VAL A 225 7.41 -7.69 3.02
N ALA A 226 7.09 -8.96 3.26
CA ALA A 226 6.51 -9.86 2.26
C ALA A 226 5.02 -9.55 2.07
N LEU A 227 4.75 -8.35 1.55
CA LEU A 227 3.42 -7.79 1.29
C LEU A 227 3.39 -7.19 -0.12
N HIS A 228 2.33 -7.50 -0.86
CA HIS A 228 2.17 -7.09 -2.24
C HIS A 228 0.71 -6.73 -2.53
N ALA A 229 0.45 -5.53 -3.05
CA ALA A 229 -0.87 -5.10 -3.52
C ALA A 229 -1.14 -5.77 -4.88
N ALA A 230 -1.88 -6.89 -4.86
CA ALA A 230 -2.01 -7.79 -5.98
C ALA A 230 -3.21 -7.46 -6.87
N HIS A 231 -4.29 -6.91 -6.30
CA HIS A 231 -5.53 -6.59 -7.02
C HIS A 231 -6.09 -5.26 -6.58
N LEU A 232 -6.59 -4.48 -7.54
CA LEU A 232 -7.32 -3.24 -7.32
C LEU A 232 -8.48 -3.15 -8.32
N GLN A 233 -9.72 -2.99 -7.80
CA GLN A 233 -10.90 -2.71 -8.60
C GLN A 233 -11.54 -1.40 -8.12
N PHE A 234 -11.95 -0.55 -9.05
CA PHE A 234 -12.62 0.72 -8.76
C PHE A 234 -13.53 1.13 -9.92
N ILE A 235 -14.40 2.11 -9.69
CA ILE A 235 -15.21 2.70 -10.77
C ILE A 235 -14.39 3.77 -11.46
N HIS A 236 -14.22 3.64 -12.76
CA HIS A 236 -13.47 4.61 -13.57
C HIS A 236 -14.16 5.99 -13.54
N PRO A 237 -13.42 7.10 -13.24
CA PRO A 237 -14.05 8.39 -12.90
C PRO A 237 -14.78 9.05 -14.07
N ARG A 238 -14.46 8.69 -15.32
CA ARG A 238 -15.10 9.26 -16.51
C ARG A 238 -16.10 8.34 -17.17
N SER A 239 -15.76 7.04 -17.34
CA SER A 239 -16.68 6.11 -18.00
C SER A 239 -17.77 5.60 -17.07
N GLY A 240 -17.56 5.62 -15.73
CA GLY A 240 -18.46 5.03 -14.77
C GLY A 240 -18.41 3.49 -14.73
N GLU A 241 -17.54 2.87 -15.53
CA GLU A 241 -17.39 1.42 -15.58
C GLU A 241 -16.52 0.89 -14.44
N SER A 242 -16.80 -0.34 -14.02
CA SER A 242 -15.94 -1.05 -13.07
C SER A 242 -14.70 -1.58 -13.80
N VAL A 243 -13.52 -1.13 -13.39
CA VAL A 243 -12.24 -1.58 -13.94
C VAL A 243 -11.42 -2.26 -12.86
N CYS A 244 -10.70 -3.33 -13.24
CA CYS A 244 -9.83 -4.08 -12.33
C CYS A 244 -8.45 -4.30 -12.93
N PHE A 245 -7.46 -4.38 -12.04
CA PHE A 245 -6.06 -4.58 -12.39
C PHE A 245 -5.46 -5.62 -11.45
N ASP A 246 -4.72 -6.55 -12.03
CA ASP A 246 -3.96 -7.56 -11.31
C ASP A 246 -2.47 -7.35 -11.49
N CYS A 247 -1.70 -7.68 -10.48
CA CYS A 247 -0.26 -7.55 -10.48
C CYS A 247 0.40 -8.76 -9.81
N GLU A 248 1.27 -9.43 -10.56
CA GLU A 248 2.03 -10.56 -10.03
C GLU A 248 3.06 -10.11 -8.99
N PRO A 249 3.28 -10.92 -7.94
CA PRO A 249 4.33 -10.66 -6.96
C PRO A 249 5.71 -10.59 -7.62
N PRO A 250 6.57 -9.66 -7.17
CA PRO A 250 7.90 -9.49 -7.75
C PRO A 250 8.84 -10.69 -7.43
N PRO A 251 9.97 -10.83 -8.16
CA PRO A 251 10.85 -12.00 -8.08
C PRO A 251 11.33 -12.35 -6.66
N ASP A 252 11.61 -11.35 -5.81
CA ASP A 252 12.04 -11.57 -4.43
C ASP A 252 10.94 -12.21 -3.56
N PHE A 253 9.69 -11.84 -3.78
CA PHE A 253 8.54 -12.45 -3.11
C PHE A 253 8.31 -13.88 -3.64
N GLN A 254 8.39 -14.08 -4.96
CA GLN A 254 8.27 -15.42 -5.58
C GLN A 254 9.39 -16.35 -5.10
N ALA A 255 10.62 -15.86 -4.99
CA ALA A 255 11.76 -16.61 -4.45
C ALA A 255 11.55 -17.02 -2.99
N LEU A 256 10.98 -16.12 -2.15
CA LEU A 256 10.57 -16.47 -0.79
C LEU A 256 9.57 -17.62 -0.79
N LEU A 257 8.50 -17.55 -1.60
CA LEU A 257 7.48 -18.60 -1.66
C LEU A 257 8.06 -19.94 -2.12
N LYS A 258 8.94 -19.94 -3.13
CA LYS A 258 9.67 -21.15 -3.56
C LYS A 258 10.51 -21.73 -2.43
N ALA A 259 11.24 -20.91 -1.69
CA ALA A 259 12.07 -21.34 -0.57
C ALA A 259 11.25 -21.92 0.60
N LEU A 260 10.00 -21.51 0.74
CA LEU A 260 9.07 -21.99 1.78
C LEU A 260 8.21 -23.18 1.32
N LYS A 261 8.17 -23.49 0.02
CA LYS A 261 7.44 -24.65 -0.57
C LYS A 261 8.22 -25.95 -0.57
N LEU A 262 9.36 -26.07 0.12
CA LEU A 262 10.13 -27.32 0.16
C LEU A 262 9.22 -28.49 0.56
N PRO A 263 9.21 -29.60 -0.22
CA PRO A 263 8.37 -30.75 0.08
C PRO A 263 8.67 -31.25 1.49
N ILE A 264 7.63 -31.51 2.26
CA ILE A 264 7.74 -32.29 3.49
C ILE A 264 8.28 -33.66 3.05
N ARG A 265 9.57 -33.92 3.25
CA ARG A 265 10.07 -35.29 3.24
C ARG A 265 9.33 -36.00 4.36
N MET A 266 8.32 -36.80 4.01
CA MET A 266 7.81 -37.81 4.94
C MET A 266 8.99 -38.69 5.29
N ARG A 267 9.42 -38.64 6.55
CA ARG A 267 10.30 -39.69 7.11
C ARG A 267 9.52 -40.99 6.96
N ARG A 268 10.02 -41.88 6.15
CA ARG A 268 9.64 -43.28 6.18
C ARG A 268 10.02 -43.91 7.51
#